data_3b6318b30305182ff7aa4d45a3349490
#
_entry.id   3b6318b30305182ff7aa4d45a3349490
#
_cell.length_a   1.000
_cell.length_b   1.000
_cell.length_c   1.000
_cell.angle_alpha   90.00
_cell.angle_beta   90.00
_cell.angle_gamma   90.00
#
_symmetry.space_group_name_H-M   'P 1'
#
loop_
_entity.id
_entity.type
_entity.pdbx_description
1 polymer ?
#
loop_
_entity_poly.entity_id
_entity_poly.type
_entity_poly.pdbx_seq_one_letter_code
_entity_poly.pdbx_strand_id
1 'polypeptide(L)'
;MAIDSVKLPRPAMTGGLLQVVLIFAMTLPMLILYATSTLGPLLSRDLHFEPVAIGYLIMSSFGLAAVLSLGAGAIVDYIGARIALLVLFGAIAAAFALIAAAQVLLSLITATAICGIAQALANPATNLLIAQQVRPEQRAGAVGLKQAGVQLAALFAGLVLPAVAFEYGWRAAFGVIAPVALAFGLAVLFVTSGQHVRANKRFTFARPNALLSWLMAVQCSVGLALSAFVTFLPAFAVQQDMPLAQAGMLIAAFGVTGMLSRIVLTPLGAKLGDESYLLFILIAVAAAAIVLTMQADPGSHWRLWAGAAGMGLSAVATNAIAMSMLIRDSAFGPVTAASSYVSCAFFSGFALGPPLYGLLSSQTGSPTPGWSVLTGLLCLACVMTLRLASARKRRVQPPA
;
A
#
# COMPACT_ATOMS: atom_id res chain seq x y z
N MET A 1 41.07 -4.38 -31.24
CA MET A 1 40.45 -5.70 -30.92
C MET A 1 40.16 -5.70 -29.42
N ALA A 2 38.99 -5.19 -29.03
CA ALA A 2 38.58 -5.08 -27.63
C ALA A 2 37.91 -6.39 -27.23
N ILE A 3 38.47 -7.04 -26.22
CA ILE A 3 37.92 -8.29 -25.66
C ILE A 3 36.70 -7.89 -24.83
N ASP A 4 35.51 -8.15 -25.38
CA ASP A 4 34.27 -8.09 -24.64
C ASP A 4 34.35 -9.06 -23.43
N SER A 5 34.40 -8.49 -22.24
CA SER A 5 34.35 -9.26 -21.00
C SER A 5 32.94 -9.86 -20.87
N VAL A 6 32.81 -11.11 -21.30
CA VAL A 6 31.61 -11.96 -21.05
C VAL A 6 31.38 -12.03 -19.54
N LYS A 7 30.41 -11.27 -19.05
CA LYS A 7 29.95 -11.39 -17.66
C LYS A 7 29.34 -12.78 -17.48
N LEU A 8 30.04 -13.63 -16.74
CA LEU A 8 29.52 -14.94 -16.29
C LEU A 8 28.14 -14.79 -15.62
N PRO A 9 27.20 -15.69 -15.91
CA PRO A 9 25.89 -15.68 -15.25
C PRO A 9 26.09 -15.90 -13.74
N ARG A 10 25.47 -15.02 -12.92
CA ARG A 10 25.47 -15.18 -11.46
C ARG A 10 24.79 -16.49 -11.07
N PRO A 11 25.28 -17.21 -10.04
CA PRO A 11 24.72 -18.48 -9.61
C PRO A 11 23.24 -18.36 -9.20
N ALA A 12 22.46 -19.41 -9.42
CA ALA A 12 21.01 -19.46 -9.20
C ALA A 12 20.54 -19.10 -7.75
N MET A 13 21.42 -19.23 -6.76
CA MET A 13 21.14 -18.86 -5.35
C MET A 13 20.92 -17.34 -5.17
N THR A 14 21.52 -16.48 -5.99
CA THR A 14 21.31 -15.03 -5.92
C THR A 14 19.93 -14.63 -6.43
N GLY A 15 19.30 -15.41 -7.31
CA GLY A 15 17.94 -15.17 -7.81
C GLY A 15 16.86 -15.33 -6.74
N GLY A 16 16.96 -16.35 -5.90
CA GLY A 16 15.99 -16.59 -4.80
C GLY A 16 16.09 -15.51 -3.72
N LEU A 17 17.30 -15.19 -3.25
CA LEU A 17 17.53 -14.14 -2.25
C LEU A 17 17.07 -12.76 -2.76
N LEU A 18 17.32 -12.46 -4.03
CA LEU A 18 16.83 -11.23 -4.65
C LEU A 18 15.31 -11.11 -4.58
N GLN A 19 14.59 -12.19 -4.93
CA GLN A 19 13.13 -12.20 -4.87
C GLN A 19 12.61 -11.99 -3.44
N VAL A 20 13.23 -12.64 -2.46
CA VAL A 20 12.87 -12.46 -1.04
C VAL A 20 13.10 -11.03 -0.59
N VAL A 21 14.25 -10.42 -0.93
CA VAL A 21 14.52 -9.00 -0.63
C VAL A 21 13.49 -8.08 -1.28
N LEU A 22 13.11 -8.33 -2.53
CA LEU A 22 12.08 -7.55 -3.24
C LEU A 22 10.69 -7.66 -2.58
N ILE A 23 10.31 -8.86 -2.14
CA ILE A 23 9.05 -9.09 -1.42
C ILE A 23 9.06 -8.30 -0.10
N PHE A 24 10.11 -8.44 0.71
CA PHE A 24 10.18 -7.78 2.02
C PHE A 24 10.37 -6.26 1.91
N ALA A 25 10.96 -5.75 0.84
CA ALA A 25 10.99 -4.32 0.56
C ALA A 25 9.59 -3.73 0.29
N MET A 26 8.60 -4.55 -0.04
CA MET A 26 7.20 -4.15 -0.15
C MET A 26 6.39 -4.50 1.11
N THR A 27 6.75 -5.60 1.80
CA THR A 27 6.05 -6.06 3.00
C THR A 27 6.28 -5.14 4.18
N LEU A 28 7.53 -4.86 4.52
CA LEU A 28 7.87 -4.16 5.76
C LEU A 28 7.36 -2.72 5.81
N PRO A 29 7.43 -1.90 4.74
CA PRO A 29 6.82 -0.57 4.76
C PRO A 29 5.31 -0.60 4.99
N MET A 30 4.58 -1.55 4.37
CA MET A 30 3.12 -1.66 4.53
C MET A 30 2.71 -2.24 5.88
N LEU A 31 3.64 -2.89 6.60
CA LEU A 31 3.35 -3.49 7.90
C LEU A 31 2.91 -2.44 8.93
N ILE A 32 3.36 -1.18 8.80
CA ILE A 32 2.93 -0.11 9.71
C ILE A 32 1.41 0.10 9.70
N LEU A 33 0.78 0.07 8.53
CA LEU A 33 -0.68 0.19 8.40
C LEU A 33 -1.39 -0.96 9.12
N TYR A 34 -1.00 -2.19 8.79
CA TYR A 34 -1.69 -3.37 9.29
C TYR A 34 -1.39 -3.66 10.77
N ALA A 35 -0.15 -3.42 11.22
CA ALA A 35 0.23 -3.59 12.62
C ALA A 35 -0.48 -2.58 13.53
N THR A 36 -0.52 -1.30 13.14
CA THR A 36 -1.25 -0.26 13.89
C THR A 36 -2.75 -0.48 13.86
N SER A 37 -3.30 -1.00 12.76
CA SER A 37 -4.70 -1.39 12.68
C SER A 37 -5.04 -2.53 13.65
N THR A 38 -4.28 -3.63 13.60
CA THR A 38 -4.53 -4.84 14.38
C THR A 38 -4.27 -4.62 15.88
N LEU A 39 -3.19 -3.94 16.23
CA LEU A 39 -2.79 -3.69 17.63
C LEU A 39 -3.28 -2.34 18.16
N GLY A 40 -3.99 -1.56 17.34
CA GLY A 40 -4.49 -0.23 17.70
C GLY A 40 -5.28 -0.18 19.00
N PRO A 41 -6.22 -1.10 19.26
CA PRO A 41 -6.95 -1.16 20.53
C PRO A 41 -6.03 -1.35 21.76
N LEU A 42 -4.96 -2.12 21.62
CA LEU A 42 -3.95 -2.30 22.68
C LEU A 42 -3.12 -1.04 22.89
N LEU A 43 -2.67 -0.40 21.80
CA LEU A 43 -1.91 0.85 21.82
C LEU A 43 -2.69 1.97 22.50
N SER A 44 -3.96 2.16 22.11
CA SER A 44 -4.81 3.23 22.65
C SER A 44 -5.09 3.03 24.14
N ARG A 45 -5.27 1.79 24.57
CA ARG A 45 -5.49 1.44 25.96
C ARG A 45 -4.24 1.67 26.83
N ASP A 46 -3.06 1.22 26.36
CA ASP A 46 -1.81 1.28 27.14
C ASP A 46 -1.24 2.72 27.23
N LEU A 47 -1.37 3.48 26.15
CA LEU A 47 -0.89 4.87 26.07
C LEU A 47 -1.95 5.93 26.34
N HIS A 48 -3.17 5.52 26.73
CA HIS A 48 -4.27 6.37 27.18
C HIS A 48 -4.65 7.46 26.16
N PHE A 49 -4.74 7.11 24.87
CA PHE A 49 -5.21 8.02 23.83
C PHE A 49 -6.50 7.51 23.17
N GLU A 50 -7.26 8.43 22.61
CA GLU A 50 -8.50 8.07 21.92
C GLU A 50 -8.23 7.21 20.66
N PRO A 51 -9.04 6.18 20.37
CA PRO A 51 -8.86 5.31 19.19
C PRO A 51 -8.76 6.07 17.85
N VAL A 52 -9.37 7.25 17.77
CA VAL A 52 -9.31 8.14 16.62
C VAL A 52 -7.86 8.54 16.28
N ALA A 53 -7.00 8.63 17.29
CA ALA A 53 -5.62 9.02 17.11
C ALA A 53 -4.78 8.00 16.33
N ILE A 54 -5.24 6.73 16.21
CA ILE A 54 -4.64 5.74 15.30
C ILE A 54 -4.62 6.28 13.86
N GLY A 55 -5.65 7.04 13.48
CA GLY A 55 -5.70 7.71 12.18
C GLY A 55 -4.54 8.67 11.95
N TYR A 56 -4.06 9.38 12.97
CA TYR A 56 -2.92 10.27 12.84
C TYR A 56 -1.59 9.54 12.67
N LEU A 57 -1.46 8.31 13.20
CA LEU A 57 -0.29 7.46 12.97
C LEU A 57 -0.19 7.08 11.48
N ILE A 58 -1.31 6.70 10.89
CA ILE A 58 -1.39 6.36 9.47
C ILE A 58 -1.17 7.61 8.61
N MET A 59 -1.79 8.73 8.99
CA MET A 59 -1.62 10.02 8.30
C MET A 59 -0.16 10.46 8.28
N SER A 60 0.58 10.32 9.36
CA SER A 60 1.98 10.73 9.42
C SER A 60 2.87 9.92 8.47
N SER A 61 2.66 8.60 8.43
CA SER A 61 3.40 7.70 7.54
C SER A 61 3.07 7.95 6.07
N PHE A 62 1.78 7.86 5.70
CA PHE A 62 1.39 7.99 4.31
C PHE A 62 1.38 9.42 3.80
N GLY A 63 1.22 10.41 4.67
CA GLY A 63 1.37 11.84 4.33
C GLY A 63 2.81 12.15 3.92
N LEU A 64 3.80 11.70 4.68
CA LEU A 64 5.19 11.83 4.28
C LEU A 64 5.49 11.04 3.00
N ALA A 65 4.94 9.82 2.86
CA ALA A 65 5.07 9.04 1.64
C ALA A 65 4.49 9.75 0.41
N ALA A 66 3.33 10.39 0.54
CA ALA A 66 2.70 11.15 -0.53
C ALA A 66 3.60 12.28 -1.04
N VAL A 67 4.14 13.08 -0.12
CA VAL A 67 5.05 14.20 -0.46
C VAL A 67 6.32 13.67 -1.13
N LEU A 68 6.96 12.68 -0.53
CA LEU A 68 8.22 12.14 -1.04
C LEU A 68 8.06 11.38 -2.35
N SER A 69 6.89 10.78 -2.63
CA SER A 69 6.67 9.99 -3.85
C SER A 69 6.77 10.83 -5.13
N LEU A 70 6.53 12.14 -5.06
CA LEU A 70 6.73 13.05 -6.20
C LEU A 70 8.19 13.09 -6.65
N GLY A 71 9.14 12.94 -5.72
CA GLY A 71 10.58 12.98 -5.97
C GLY A 71 11.28 11.62 -5.90
N ALA A 72 10.62 10.58 -5.38
CA ALA A 72 11.25 9.31 -5.04
C ALA A 72 11.93 8.62 -6.22
N GLY A 73 11.32 8.65 -7.41
CA GLY A 73 11.93 8.07 -8.62
C GLY A 73 13.26 8.70 -8.97
N ALA A 74 13.36 10.02 -8.97
CA ALA A 74 14.59 10.72 -9.29
C ALA A 74 15.65 10.59 -8.18
N ILE A 75 15.22 10.57 -6.92
CA ILE A 75 16.12 10.29 -5.80
C ILE A 75 16.74 8.90 -5.99
N VAL A 76 15.92 7.88 -6.31
CA VAL A 76 16.41 6.51 -6.53
C VAL A 76 17.29 6.40 -7.76
N ASP A 77 16.97 7.09 -8.86
CA ASP A 77 17.83 7.15 -10.06
C ASP A 77 19.19 7.80 -9.74
N TYR A 78 19.22 8.77 -8.81
CA TYR A 78 20.46 9.45 -8.40
C TYR A 78 21.30 8.63 -7.43
N ILE A 79 20.70 8.08 -6.34
CA ILE A 79 21.44 7.34 -5.30
C ILE A 79 21.64 5.86 -5.65
N GLY A 80 20.84 5.33 -6.59
CA GLY A 80 20.84 3.92 -7.00
C GLY A 80 20.01 3.01 -6.11
N ALA A 81 19.62 1.86 -6.65
CA ALA A 81 18.75 0.89 -5.98
C ALA A 81 19.34 0.37 -4.65
N ARG A 82 20.68 0.16 -4.59
CA ARG A 82 21.35 -0.34 -3.38
C ARG A 82 21.18 0.60 -2.20
N ILE A 83 21.53 1.88 -2.38
CA ILE A 83 21.44 2.88 -1.31
C ILE A 83 19.98 3.11 -0.94
N ALA A 84 19.08 3.20 -1.93
CA ALA A 84 17.65 3.37 -1.69
C ALA A 84 17.04 2.24 -0.84
N LEU A 85 17.43 0.97 -1.10
CA LEU A 85 16.98 -0.17 -0.30
C LEU A 85 17.61 -0.19 1.10
N LEU A 86 18.86 0.21 1.25
CA LEU A 86 19.50 0.35 2.57
C LEU A 86 18.79 1.44 3.40
N VAL A 87 18.46 2.58 2.80
CA VAL A 87 17.68 3.64 3.44
C VAL A 87 16.29 3.14 3.81
N LEU A 88 15.63 2.39 2.91
CA LEU A 88 14.31 1.80 3.16
C LEU A 88 14.33 0.89 4.40
N PHE A 89 15.21 -0.11 4.42
CA PHE A 89 15.26 -1.05 5.54
C PHE A 89 15.76 -0.40 6.83
N GLY A 90 16.71 0.55 6.74
CA GLY A 90 17.17 1.34 7.87
C GLY A 90 16.06 2.21 8.47
N ALA A 91 15.26 2.87 7.64
CA ALA A 91 14.11 3.66 8.08
C ALA A 91 13.05 2.78 8.77
N ILE A 92 12.77 1.58 8.24
CA ILE A 92 11.87 0.62 8.90
C ILE A 92 12.44 0.16 10.24
N ALA A 93 13.70 -0.22 10.31
CA ALA A 93 14.32 -0.64 11.56
C ALA A 93 14.26 0.46 12.64
N ALA A 94 14.61 1.69 12.26
CA ALA A 94 14.54 2.85 13.15
C ALA A 94 13.10 3.13 13.59
N ALA A 95 12.14 3.16 12.67
CA ALA A 95 10.74 3.42 12.95
C ALA A 95 10.17 2.40 13.95
N PHE A 96 10.33 1.09 13.67
CA PHE A 96 9.76 0.05 14.51
C PHE A 96 10.45 -0.06 15.88
N ALA A 97 11.77 0.22 15.97
CA ALA A 97 12.47 0.35 17.24
C ALA A 97 11.95 1.54 18.07
N LEU A 98 11.73 2.70 17.43
CA LEU A 98 11.18 3.89 18.09
C LEU A 98 9.71 3.68 18.50
N ILE A 99 8.90 2.98 17.70
CA ILE A 99 7.53 2.61 18.08
C ILE A 99 7.56 1.74 19.35
N ALA A 100 8.41 0.71 19.39
CA ALA A 100 8.53 -0.17 20.55
C ALA A 100 8.98 0.58 21.82
N ALA A 101 9.77 1.65 21.68
CA ALA A 101 10.23 2.49 22.79
C ALA A 101 9.27 3.65 23.13
N ALA A 102 8.19 3.85 22.36
CA ALA A 102 7.30 4.99 22.51
C ALA A 102 6.52 4.96 23.84
N GLN A 103 6.42 6.12 24.48
CA GLN A 103 5.69 6.30 25.74
C GLN A 103 4.49 7.26 25.62
N VAL A 104 4.49 8.07 24.56
CA VAL A 104 3.43 9.07 24.30
C VAL A 104 3.03 9.06 22.83
N LEU A 105 1.82 9.53 22.54
CA LEU A 105 1.27 9.58 21.18
C LEU A 105 2.19 10.33 20.20
N LEU A 106 2.80 11.44 20.63
CA LEU A 106 3.67 12.23 19.74
C LEU A 106 4.91 11.44 19.30
N SER A 107 5.49 10.61 20.19
CA SER A 107 6.61 9.74 19.81
C SER A 107 6.19 8.63 18.83
N LEU A 108 4.97 8.12 18.95
CA LEU A 108 4.41 7.20 17.94
C LEU A 108 4.23 7.88 16.58
N ILE A 109 3.65 9.09 16.54
CA ILE A 109 3.44 9.85 15.30
C ILE A 109 4.76 10.11 14.58
N THR A 110 5.80 10.53 15.32
CA THR A 110 7.13 10.79 14.73
C THR A 110 7.80 9.50 14.26
N ALA A 111 7.70 8.43 15.01
CA ALA A 111 8.23 7.12 14.64
C ALA A 111 7.53 6.54 13.40
N THR A 112 6.20 6.64 13.33
CA THR A 112 5.44 6.15 12.17
C THR A 112 5.70 7.01 10.92
N ALA A 113 5.95 8.32 11.05
CA ALA A 113 6.33 9.17 9.93
C ALA A 113 7.59 8.67 9.21
N ILE A 114 8.59 8.14 9.95
CA ILE A 114 9.81 7.58 9.36
C ILE A 114 9.50 6.44 8.38
N CYS A 115 8.45 5.64 8.63
CA CYS A 115 7.99 4.60 7.69
C CYS A 115 7.60 5.19 6.33
N GLY A 116 7.17 6.45 6.27
CA GLY A 116 6.82 7.14 5.03
C GLY A 116 7.99 7.25 4.04
N ILE A 117 9.22 7.34 4.54
CA ILE A 117 10.44 7.30 3.70
C ILE A 117 10.53 5.95 2.99
N ALA A 118 10.35 4.87 3.73
CA ALA A 118 10.39 3.52 3.18
C ALA A 118 9.26 3.28 2.18
N GLN A 119 8.05 3.75 2.48
CA GLN A 119 6.89 3.66 1.57
C GLN A 119 7.17 4.35 0.22
N ALA A 120 7.70 5.58 0.25
CA ALA A 120 8.01 6.33 -0.96
C ALA A 120 9.08 5.64 -1.83
N LEU A 121 10.09 5.04 -1.20
CA LEU A 121 11.21 4.40 -1.89
C LEU A 121 10.90 2.98 -2.39
N ALA A 122 9.93 2.28 -1.80
CA ALA A 122 9.68 0.86 -2.03
C ALA A 122 9.49 0.50 -3.51
N ASN A 123 8.58 1.17 -4.20
CA ASN A 123 8.31 0.91 -5.61
C ASN A 123 9.48 1.32 -6.54
N PRO A 124 9.99 2.56 -6.49
CA PRO A 124 11.05 2.96 -7.42
C PRO A 124 12.35 2.16 -7.20
N ALA A 125 12.77 1.90 -5.95
CA ALA A 125 13.99 1.15 -5.67
C ALA A 125 13.91 -0.31 -6.15
N THR A 126 12.79 -0.98 -5.87
CA THR A 126 12.60 -2.36 -6.32
C THR A 126 12.42 -2.48 -7.83
N ASN A 127 11.74 -1.53 -8.49
CA ASN A 127 11.60 -1.49 -9.93
C ASN A 127 12.97 -1.28 -10.62
N LEU A 128 13.79 -0.37 -10.10
CA LEU A 128 15.14 -0.15 -10.62
C LEU A 128 16.00 -1.41 -10.48
N LEU A 129 15.94 -2.10 -9.33
CA LEU A 129 16.68 -3.33 -9.09
C LEU A 129 16.24 -4.45 -10.05
N ILE A 130 14.93 -4.61 -10.28
CA ILE A 130 14.36 -5.57 -11.24
C ILE A 130 14.87 -5.23 -12.65
N ALA A 131 14.83 -3.96 -13.06
CA ALA A 131 15.29 -3.55 -14.38
C ALA A 131 16.79 -3.83 -14.61
N GLN A 132 17.60 -3.75 -13.54
CA GLN A 132 19.05 -3.98 -13.61
C GLN A 132 19.46 -5.46 -13.56
N GLN A 133 18.70 -6.32 -12.86
CA GLN A 133 19.15 -7.67 -12.52
C GLN A 133 18.26 -8.80 -13.04
N VAL A 134 17.03 -8.50 -13.43
CA VAL A 134 16.06 -9.50 -13.90
C VAL A 134 15.96 -9.44 -15.43
N ARG A 135 16.01 -10.61 -16.07
CA ARG A 135 15.86 -10.72 -17.54
C ARG A 135 14.50 -10.16 -17.97
N PRO A 136 14.41 -9.51 -19.15
CA PRO A 136 13.16 -8.88 -19.63
C PRO A 136 11.94 -9.79 -19.56
N GLU A 137 12.09 -11.07 -19.91
CA GLU A 137 11.01 -12.08 -19.95
C GLU A 137 10.46 -12.41 -18.56
N GLN A 138 11.30 -12.26 -17.51
CA GLN A 138 10.96 -12.60 -16.13
C GLN A 138 10.52 -11.37 -15.29
N ARG A 139 10.68 -10.16 -15.81
CA ARG A 139 10.38 -8.90 -15.07
C ARG A 139 8.93 -8.81 -14.61
N ALA A 140 7.99 -9.19 -15.46
CA ALA A 140 6.56 -9.15 -15.12
C ALA A 140 6.25 -10.06 -13.92
N GLY A 141 6.80 -11.28 -13.90
CA GLY A 141 6.68 -12.21 -12.78
C GLY A 141 7.31 -11.66 -11.48
N ALA A 142 8.51 -11.08 -11.58
CA ALA A 142 9.19 -10.48 -10.43
C ALA A 142 8.40 -9.29 -9.85
N VAL A 143 7.79 -8.44 -10.70
CA VAL A 143 6.91 -7.35 -10.26
C VAL A 143 5.65 -7.88 -9.61
N GLY A 144 5.01 -8.91 -10.17
CA GLY A 144 3.84 -9.54 -9.56
C GLY A 144 4.16 -10.12 -8.18
N LEU A 145 5.27 -10.85 -8.07
CA LEU A 145 5.69 -11.47 -6.82
C LEU A 145 6.02 -10.45 -5.73
N LYS A 146 6.77 -9.38 -6.04
CA LYS A 146 7.06 -8.33 -5.06
C LYS A 146 5.78 -7.64 -4.57
N GLN A 147 4.80 -7.43 -5.45
CA GLN A 147 3.53 -6.80 -5.10
C GLN A 147 2.67 -7.67 -4.17
N ALA A 148 2.84 -9.00 -4.20
CA ALA A 148 2.22 -9.89 -3.23
C ALA A 148 2.73 -9.64 -1.81
N GLY A 149 3.96 -9.13 -1.67
CA GLY A 149 4.54 -8.73 -0.37
C GLY A 149 3.70 -7.71 0.40
N VAL A 150 3.01 -6.81 -0.29
CA VAL A 150 2.09 -5.85 0.34
C VAL A 150 1.00 -6.58 1.14
N GLN A 151 0.46 -7.67 0.60
CA GLN A 151 -0.60 -8.45 1.26
C GLN A 151 -0.04 -9.44 2.29
N LEU A 152 1.22 -9.85 2.12
CA LEU A 152 1.93 -10.63 3.12
C LEU A 152 2.04 -9.85 4.45
N ALA A 153 2.18 -8.53 4.39
CA ALA A 153 2.16 -7.67 5.58
C ALA A 153 0.82 -7.77 6.34
N ALA A 154 -0.31 -7.78 5.62
CA ALA A 154 -1.63 -7.92 6.23
C ALA A 154 -1.80 -9.31 6.88
N LEU A 155 -1.37 -10.35 6.18
CA LEU A 155 -1.41 -11.72 6.69
C LEU A 155 -0.58 -11.87 7.97
N PHE A 156 0.66 -11.37 7.97
CA PHE A 156 1.55 -11.38 9.13
C PHE A 156 0.96 -10.58 10.30
N ALA A 157 0.48 -9.36 10.04
CA ALA A 157 -0.10 -8.50 11.07
C ALA A 157 -1.37 -9.11 11.68
N GLY A 158 -2.19 -9.78 10.86
CA GLY A 158 -3.44 -10.37 11.34
C GLY A 158 -3.27 -11.68 12.11
N LEU A 159 -2.26 -12.49 11.78
CA LEU A 159 -2.07 -13.81 12.39
C LEU A 159 -0.99 -13.82 13.47
N VAL A 160 0.14 -13.15 13.22
CA VAL A 160 1.33 -13.30 14.08
C VAL A 160 1.39 -12.22 15.16
N LEU A 161 1.13 -10.96 14.80
CA LEU A 161 1.28 -9.87 15.76
C LEU A 161 0.36 -9.95 16.98
N PRO A 162 -0.94 -10.37 16.87
CA PRO A 162 -1.78 -10.54 18.05
C PRO A 162 -1.25 -11.60 19.01
N ALA A 163 -0.73 -12.73 18.49
CA ALA A 163 -0.16 -13.78 19.32
C ALA A 163 1.10 -13.29 20.07
N VAL A 164 2.01 -12.61 19.35
CA VAL A 164 3.21 -12.02 19.98
C VAL A 164 2.82 -10.96 21.01
N ALA A 165 1.84 -10.14 20.70
CA ALA A 165 1.39 -9.08 21.62
C ALA A 165 0.70 -9.64 22.87
N PHE A 166 0.01 -10.76 22.76
CA PHE A 166 -0.60 -11.45 23.88
C PHE A 166 0.44 -12.00 24.86
N GLU A 167 1.49 -12.64 24.35
CA GLU A 167 2.54 -13.28 25.19
C GLU A 167 3.59 -12.29 25.71
N TYR A 168 4.00 -11.33 24.87
CA TYR A 168 5.17 -10.47 25.14
C TYR A 168 4.84 -8.97 25.14
N GLY A 169 3.56 -8.61 24.96
CA GLY A 169 3.12 -7.22 24.85
C GLY A 169 3.33 -6.61 23.46
N TRP A 170 2.59 -5.53 23.18
CA TRP A 170 2.62 -4.87 21.88
C TRP A 170 4.00 -4.28 21.53
N ARG A 171 4.78 -3.85 22.54
CA ARG A 171 6.15 -3.33 22.33
C ARG A 171 7.05 -4.38 21.70
N ALA A 172 6.98 -5.63 22.18
CA ALA A 172 7.73 -6.73 21.59
C ALA A 172 7.24 -7.06 20.19
N ALA A 173 5.92 -7.02 19.93
CA ALA A 173 5.35 -7.27 18.61
C ALA A 173 5.82 -6.26 17.55
N PHE A 174 5.99 -4.99 17.90
CA PHE A 174 6.62 -4.01 17.00
C PHE A 174 8.15 -4.15 16.99
N GLY A 175 8.78 -4.36 18.15
CA GLY A 175 10.23 -4.41 18.28
C GLY A 175 10.90 -5.52 17.48
N VAL A 176 10.26 -6.68 17.35
CA VAL A 176 10.80 -7.84 16.59
C VAL A 176 10.99 -7.52 15.09
N ILE A 177 10.30 -6.50 14.58
CA ILE A 177 10.39 -6.12 13.16
C ILE A 177 11.71 -5.39 12.87
N ALA A 178 12.27 -4.67 13.84
CA ALA A 178 13.51 -3.92 13.65
C ALA A 178 14.71 -4.82 13.28
N PRO A 179 15.04 -5.90 14.02
CA PRO A 179 16.12 -6.80 13.61
C PRO A 179 15.85 -7.52 12.29
N VAL A 180 14.58 -7.82 11.97
CA VAL A 180 14.21 -8.40 10.67
C VAL A 180 14.54 -7.41 9.55
N ALA A 181 14.19 -6.12 9.71
CA ALA A 181 14.50 -5.09 8.73
C ALA A 181 16.01 -4.91 8.56
N LEU A 182 16.80 -4.93 9.66
CA LEU A 182 18.26 -4.87 9.59
C LEU A 182 18.85 -6.07 8.85
N ALA A 183 18.33 -7.29 9.09
CA ALA A 183 18.77 -8.48 8.39
C ALA A 183 18.54 -8.37 6.87
N PHE A 184 17.38 -7.84 6.44
CA PHE A 184 17.14 -7.56 5.02
C PHE A 184 18.00 -6.42 4.49
N GLY A 185 18.29 -5.39 5.29
CA GLY A 185 19.26 -4.35 4.95
C GLY A 185 20.64 -4.95 4.67
N LEU A 186 21.12 -5.86 5.51
CA LEU A 186 22.36 -6.60 5.26
C LEU A 186 22.26 -7.48 4.01
N ALA A 187 21.13 -8.17 3.80
CA ALA A 187 20.92 -9.01 2.61
C ALA A 187 21.01 -8.20 1.29
N VAL A 188 20.63 -6.92 1.30
CA VAL A 188 20.79 -6.01 0.15
C VAL A 188 22.24 -5.95 -0.32
N LEU A 189 23.22 -6.00 0.58
CA LEU A 189 24.65 -5.93 0.25
C LEU A 189 25.10 -7.12 -0.61
N PHE A 190 24.46 -8.28 -0.44
CA PHE A 190 24.80 -9.51 -1.18
C PHE A 190 24.06 -9.62 -2.53
N VAL A 191 22.86 -9.00 -2.65
CA VAL A 191 22.07 -9.09 -3.89
C VAL A 191 22.29 -7.93 -4.84
N THR A 192 22.90 -6.82 -4.41
CA THR A 192 23.13 -5.64 -5.23
C THR A 192 24.60 -5.45 -5.59
N SER A 193 24.91 -5.22 -6.87
CA SER A 193 26.22 -4.76 -7.29
C SER A 193 26.35 -3.25 -7.06
N GLY A 194 27.50 -2.80 -6.58
CA GLY A 194 27.78 -1.37 -6.31
C GLY A 194 27.92 -0.49 -7.56
N GLN A 195 27.58 -0.97 -8.76
CA GLN A 195 27.68 -0.18 -9.98
C GLN A 195 26.52 0.83 -10.07
N HIS A 196 26.84 2.11 -9.99
CA HIS A 196 25.94 3.22 -10.26
C HIS A 196 25.96 3.54 -11.76
N VAL A 197 24.83 3.32 -12.42
CA VAL A 197 24.56 4.00 -13.70
C VAL A 197 23.80 5.28 -13.35
N ARG A 198 24.51 6.40 -13.28
CA ARG A 198 23.85 7.71 -13.12
C ARG A 198 22.98 7.97 -14.35
N ALA A 199 21.67 7.88 -14.20
CA ALA A 199 20.74 8.36 -15.20
C ALA A 199 20.62 9.89 -15.02
N ASN A 200 21.15 10.64 -16.00
CA ASN A 200 21.05 12.11 -16.01
C ASN A 200 19.64 12.53 -16.49
N LYS A 201 18.59 12.07 -15.81
CA LYS A 201 17.23 12.47 -16.13
C LYS A 201 16.85 13.71 -15.33
N ARG A 202 16.67 14.84 -16.03
CA ARG A 202 16.14 16.07 -15.45
C ARG A 202 14.71 15.84 -14.94
N PHE A 203 14.45 16.33 -13.74
CA PHE A 203 13.11 16.39 -13.14
C PHE A 203 12.25 17.32 -14.00
N THR A 204 11.25 16.80 -14.69
CA THR A 204 10.25 17.61 -15.39
C THR A 204 8.91 17.43 -14.70
N PHE A 205 8.51 18.43 -13.92
CA PHE A 205 7.15 18.53 -13.41
C PHE A 205 6.23 19.04 -14.53
N ALA A 206 5.73 18.15 -15.37
CA ALA A 206 4.64 18.47 -16.29
C ALA A 206 3.31 18.43 -15.54
N ARG A 207 2.43 19.41 -15.74
CA ARG A 207 1.09 19.40 -15.14
C ARG A 207 0.33 18.15 -15.60
N PRO A 208 -0.40 17.45 -14.69
CA PRO A 208 -1.22 16.31 -15.05
C PRO A 208 -2.29 16.74 -16.05
N ASN A 209 -2.48 15.95 -17.09
CA ASN A 209 -3.57 16.18 -18.05
C ASN A 209 -4.91 15.71 -17.46
N ALA A 210 -6.02 16.05 -18.14
CA ALA A 210 -7.38 15.75 -17.65
C ALA A 210 -7.62 14.25 -17.38
N LEU A 211 -7.09 13.34 -18.23
CA LEU A 211 -7.23 11.90 -18.01
C LEU A 211 -6.50 11.45 -16.75
N LEU A 212 -5.26 11.90 -16.59
CA LEU A 212 -4.45 11.60 -15.42
C LEU A 212 -5.11 12.17 -14.16
N SER A 213 -5.66 13.38 -14.21
CA SER A 213 -6.36 14.01 -13.08
C SER A 213 -7.59 13.19 -12.64
N TRP A 214 -8.38 12.67 -13.58
CA TRP A 214 -9.49 11.76 -13.25
C TRP A 214 -8.99 10.49 -12.57
N LEU A 215 -7.93 9.86 -13.09
CA LEU A 215 -7.37 8.64 -12.50
C LEU A 215 -6.78 8.92 -11.10
N MET A 216 -6.11 10.07 -10.91
CA MET A 216 -5.62 10.51 -9.60
C MET A 216 -6.76 10.68 -8.59
N ALA A 217 -7.87 11.33 -9.00
CA ALA A 217 -9.03 11.50 -8.13
C ALA A 217 -9.67 10.16 -7.74
N VAL A 218 -9.81 9.23 -8.68
CA VAL A 218 -10.28 7.86 -8.41
C VAL A 218 -9.35 7.16 -7.41
N GLN A 219 -8.03 7.20 -7.64
CA GLN A 219 -7.07 6.51 -6.77
C GLN A 219 -6.97 7.15 -5.38
N CYS A 220 -7.13 8.47 -5.27
CA CYS A 220 -7.21 9.17 -3.99
C CYS A 220 -8.46 8.71 -3.20
N SER A 221 -9.63 8.67 -3.83
CA SER A 221 -10.88 8.23 -3.20
C SER A 221 -10.82 6.77 -2.73
N VAL A 222 -10.29 5.88 -3.59
CA VAL A 222 -10.09 4.47 -3.23
C VAL A 222 -9.08 4.34 -2.09
N GLY A 223 -7.95 5.05 -2.17
CA GLY A 223 -6.93 5.07 -1.12
C GLY A 223 -7.50 5.51 0.23
N LEU A 224 -8.33 6.55 0.23
CA LEU A 224 -8.99 7.10 1.40
C LEU A 224 -9.93 6.06 2.05
N ALA A 225 -10.80 5.45 1.26
CA ALA A 225 -11.73 4.44 1.75
C ALA A 225 -10.99 3.17 2.23
N LEU A 226 -10.01 2.70 1.47
CA LEU A 226 -9.25 1.49 1.78
C LEU A 226 -8.44 1.62 3.07
N SER A 227 -7.72 2.74 3.25
CA SER A 227 -6.90 2.96 4.44
C SER A 227 -7.75 3.11 5.71
N ALA A 228 -8.86 3.87 5.64
CA ALA A 228 -9.78 4.02 6.74
C ALA A 228 -10.45 2.69 7.11
N PHE A 229 -10.91 1.93 6.10
CA PHE A 229 -11.50 0.61 6.32
C PHE A 229 -10.53 -0.32 7.04
N VAL A 230 -9.31 -0.48 6.51
CA VAL A 230 -8.30 -1.36 7.12
C VAL A 230 -7.92 -0.90 8.52
N THR A 231 -7.78 0.42 8.74
CA THR A 231 -7.37 0.98 10.03
C THR A 231 -8.40 0.71 11.13
N PHE A 232 -9.68 0.85 10.83
CA PHE A 232 -10.72 0.79 11.85
C PHE A 232 -11.53 -0.51 11.87
N LEU A 233 -11.36 -1.40 10.88
CA LEU A 233 -12.07 -2.67 10.84
C LEU A 233 -11.86 -3.53 12.11
N PRO A 234 -10.64 -3.74 12.65
CA PRO A 234 -10.47 -4.53 13.87
C PRO A 234 -11.11 -3.86 15.10
N ALA A 235 -10.97 -2.53 15.23
CA ALA A 235 -11.59 -1.79 16.32
C ALA A 235 -13.13 -1.85 16.25
N PHE A 236 -13.71 -1.73 15.06
CA PHE A 236 -15.13 -1.87 14.83
C PHE A 236 -15.62 -3.30 15.14
N ALA A 237 -14.86 -4.33 14.75
CA ALA A 237 -15.18 -5.72 15.05
C ALA A 237 -15.22 -5.99 16.56
N VAL A 238 -14.26 -5.43 17.32
CA VAL A 238 -14.25 -5.52 18.78
C VAL A 238 -15.48 -4.82 19.41
N GLN A 239 -15.92 -3.70 18.84
CA GLN A 239 -17.16 -3.03 19.25
C GLN A 239 -18.43 -3.87 18.98
N GLN A 240 -18.35 -4.85 18.07
CA GLN A 240 -19.41 -5.84 17.80
C GLN A 240 -19.19 -7.14 18.59
N ASP A 241 -18.53 -7.08 19.75
CA ASP A 241 -18.25 -8.20 20.64
C ASP A 241 -17.39 -9.33 20.02
N MET A 242 -16.64 -9.03 18.94
CA MET A 242 -15.69 -9.98 18.36
C MET A 242 -14.41 -10.03 19.22
N PRO A 243 -13.89 -11.22 19.57
CA PRO A 243 -12.61 -11.34 20.26
C PRO A 243 -11.47 -10.70 19.47
N LEU A 244 -10.54 -10.02 20.15
CA LEU A 244 -9.43 -9.30 19.53
C LEU A 244 -8.61 -10.17 18.56
N ALA A 245 -8.39 -11.43 18.92
CA ALA A 245 -7.68 -12.38 18.04
C ALA A 245 -8.42 -12.62 16.72
N GLN A 246 -9.76 -12.74 16.76
CA GLN A 246 -10.58 -12.91 15.56
C GLN A 246 -10.66 -11.60 14.76
N ALA A 247 -10.70 -10.45 15.41
CA ALA A 247 -10.65 -9.14 14.75
C ALA A 247 -9.34 -8.97 13.97
N GLY A 248 -8.21 -9.45 14.49
CA GLY A 248 -6.96 -9.52 13.75
C GLY A 248 -7.03 -10.43 12.51
N MET A 249 -7.70 -11.57 12.61
CA MET A 249 -7.88 -12.50 11.48
C MET A 249 -8.67 -11.89 10.32
N LEU A 250 -9.52 -10.87 10.55
CA LEU A 250 -10.18 -10.13 9.46
C LEU A 250 -9.15 -9.45 8.55
N ILE A 251 -8.06 -8.90 9.13
CA ILE A 251 -6.95 -8.31 8.35
C ILE A 251 -6.19 -9.40 7.57
N ALA A 252 -6.03 -10.58 8.14
CA ALA A 252 -5.44 -11.71 7.41
C ALA A 252 -6.33 -12.15 6.24
N ALA A 253 -7.65 -12.28 6.44
CA ALA A 253 -8.61 -12.61 5.39
C ALA A 253 -8.60 -11.56 4.27
N PHE A 254 -8.60 -10.26 4.61
CA PHE A 254 -8.38 -9.16 3.68
C PHE A 254 -7.05 -9.33 2.91
N GLY A 255 -5.97 -9.71 3.57
CA GLY A 255 -4.67 -9.95 2.96
C GLY A 255 -4.68 -11.09 1.95
N VAL A 256 -5.25 -12.24 2.31
CA VAL A 256 -5.37 -13.41 1.42
C VAL A 256 -6.19 -13.06 0.18
N THR A 257 -7.38 -12.48 0.37
CA THR A 257 -8.27 -12.13 -0.75
C THR A 257 -7.66 -11.03 -1.63
N GLY A 258 -6.94 -10.07 -1.04
CA GLY A 258 -6.20 -9.05 -1.77
C GLY A 258 -5.02 -9.61 -2.58
N MET A 259 -4.34 -10.65 -2.08
CA MET A 259 -3.31 -11.36 -2.84
C MET A 259 -3.92 -12.07 -4.05
N LEU A 260 -5.02 -12.81 -3.85
CA LEU A 260 -5.74 -13.49 -4.92
C LEU A 260 -6.23 -12.50 -5.98
N SER A 261 -6.78 -11.38 -5.55
CA SER A 261 -7.24 -10.28 -6.41
C SER A 261 -6.13 -9.79 -7.35
N ARG A 262 -4.93 -9.53 -6.82
CA ARG A 262 -3.79 -9.08 -7.64
C ARG A 262 -3.32 -10.13 -8.63
N ILE A 263 -3.30 -11.40 -8.24
CA ILE A 263 -2.87 -12.50 -9.09
C ILE A 263 -3.86 -12.75 -10.23
N VAL A 264 -5.16 -12.64 -9.96
CA VAL A 264 -6.22 -13.00 -10.92
C VAL A 264 -6.71 -11.79 -11.71
N LEU A 265 -7.07 -10.69 -11.02
CA LEU A 265 -7.77 -9.57 -11.66
C LEU A 265 -6.84 -8.61 -12.39
N THR A 266 -5.57 -8.48 -11.99
CA THR A 266 -4.64 -7.60 -12.71
C THR A 266 -4.35 -8.13 -14.12
N PRO A 267 -4.01 -9.42 -14.33
CA PRO A 267 -3.86 -9.97 -15.69
C PRO A 267 -5.17 -9.99 -16.48
N LEU A 268 -6.32 -10.20 -15.80
CA LEU A 268 -7.62 -10.14 -16.46
C LEU A 268 -7.91 -8.74 -16.98
N GLY A 269 -7.66 -7.71 -16.17
CA GLY A 269 -7.78 -6.31 -16.59
C GLY A 269 -6.94 -6.00 -17.82
N ALA A 270 -5.70 -6.52 -17.87
CA ALA A 270 -4.81 -6.34 -19.01
C ALA A 270 -5.33 -6.95 -20.33
N LYS A 271 -6.25 -7.91 -20.27
CA LYS A 271 -6.89 -8.52 -21.46
C LYS A 271 -8.12 -7.76 -21.95
N LEU A 272 -8.66 -6.83 -21.14
CA LEU A 272 -9.82 -6.04 -21.52
C LEU A 272 -9.41 -4.90 -22.47
N GLY A 273 -10.32 -4.54 -23.37
CA GLY A 273 -10.13 -3.40 -24.27
C GLY A 273 -10.11 -2.06 -23.55
N ASP A 274 -10.84 -1.95 -22.44
CA ASP A 274 -10.83 -0.78 -21.55
C ASP A 274 -10.93 -1.24 -20.08
N GLU A 275 -9.83 -1.09 -19.34
CA GLU A 275 -9.73 -1.45 -17.94
C GLU A 275 -10.61 -0.58 -17.02
N SER A 276 -11.12 0.56 -17.51
CA SER A 276 -11.95 1.47 -16.72
C SER A 276 -13.24 0.80 -16.25
N TYR A 277 -13.82 -0.11 -17.04
CA TYR A 277 -15.03 -0.85 -16.62
C TYR A 277 -14.75 -1.84 -15.50
N LEU A 278 -13.61 -2.55 -15.54
CA LEU A 278 -13.21 -3.41 -14.43
C LEU A 278 -12.96 -2.59 -13.17
N LEU A 279 -12.29 -1.46 -13.32
CA LEU A 279 -12.05 -0.53 -12.21
C LEU A 279 -13.37 -0.06 -11.58
N PHE A 280 -14.38 0.28 -12.39
CA PHE A 280 -15.72 0.63 -11.91
C PHE A 280 -16.37 -0.51 -11.11
N ILE A 281 -16.37 -1.74 -11.63
CA ILE A 281 -16.96 -2.90 -10.96
C ILE A 281 -16.28 -3.13 -9.61
N LEU A 282 -14.95 -3.07 -9.56
CA LEU A 282 -14.19 -3.28 -8.33
C LEU A 282 -14.50 -2.21 -7.29
N ILE A 283 -14.61 -0.94 -7.68
CA ILE A 283 -14.96 0.15 -6.76
C ILE A 283 -16.40 -0.03 -6.25
N ALA A 284 -17.33 -0.45 -7.10
CA ALA A 284 -18.71 -0.73 -6.69
C ALA A 284 -18.78 -1.90 -5.68
N VAL A 285 -18.00 -2.97 -5.91
CA VAL A 285 -17.90 -4.10 -4.97
C VAL A 285 -17.27 -3.64 -3.64
N ALA A 286 -16.25 -2.77 -3.68
CA ALA A 286 -15.66 -2.19 -2.47
C ALA A 286 -16.69 -1.36 -1.67
N ALA A 287 -17.51 -0.56 -2.35
CA ALA A 287 -18.58 0.19 -1.71
C ALA A 287 -19.62 -0.74 -1.06
N ALA A 288 -20.04 -1.80 -1.75
CA ALA A 288 -20.94 -2.81 -1.21
C ALA A 288 -20.33 -3.55 0.00
N ALA A 289 -19.01 -3.81 -0.02
CA ALA A 289 -18.31 -4.43 1.10
C ALA A 289 -18.33 -3.55 2.35
N ILE A 290 -18.18 -2.22 2.23
CA ILE A 290 -18.33 -1.29 3.35
C ILE A 290 -19.77 -1.30 3.88
N VAL A 291 -20.78 -1.21 2.99
CA VAL A 291 -22.19 -1.24 3.39
C VAL A 291 -22.52 -2.53 4.13
N LEU A 292 -21.99 -3.67 3.69
CA LEU A 292 -22.16 -4.95 4.37
C LEU A 292 -21.52 -4.95 5.76
N THR A 293 -20.31 -4.40 5.87
CA THR A 293 -19.60 -4.24 7.15
C THR A 293 -20.38 -3.37 8.13
N MET A 294 -20.98 -2.26 7.67
CA MET A 294 -21.79 -1.37 8.50
C MET A 294 -23.00 -2.07 9.15
N GLN A 295 -23.51 -3.11 8.51
CA GLN A 295 -24.66 -3.86 8.98
C GLN A 295 -24.29 -5.00 9.93
N ALA A 296 -23.02 -5.11 10.33
CA ALA A 296 -22.58 -6.10 11.29
C ALA A 296 -23.20 -5.82 12.67
N ASP A 297 -23.57 -6.88 13.35
CA ASP A 297 -24.13 -6.86 14.69
C ASP A 297 -23.46 -7.94 15.56
N PRO A 298 -23.58 -7.85 16.91
CA PRO A 298 -22.95 -8.80 17.83
C PRO A 298 -23.36 -10.27 17.62
N GLY A 299 -24.52 -10.51 17.01
CA GLY A 299 -25.04 -11.85 16.73
C GLY A 299 -24.57 -12.43 15.39
N SER A 300 -23.93 -11.62 14.52
CA SER A 300 -23.71 -12.01 13.13
C SER A 300 -22.41 -11.46 12.54
N HIS A 301 -21.29 -12.04 12.96
CA HIS A 301 -19.94 -11.61 12.51
C HIS A 301 -19.61 -11.96 11.05
N TRP A 302 -20.43 -12.78 10.35
CA TRP A 302 -20.15 -13.14 8.96
C TRP A 302 -20.07 -11.92 8.02
N ARG A 303 -20.79 -10.83 8.34
CA ARG A 303 -20.77 -9.58 7.57
C ARG A 303 -19.41 -8.90 7.63
N LEU A 304 -18.72 -8.98 8.78
CA LEU A 304 -17.34 -8.50 8.93
C LEU A 304 -16.36 -9.29 8.05
N TRP A 305 -16.51 -10.62 8.04
CA TRP A 305 -15.68 -11.49 7.19
C TRP A 305 -15.92 -11.26 5.70
N ALA A 306 -17.20 -11.19 5.30
CA ALA A 306 -17.56 -10.92 3.91
C ALA A 306 -17.13 -9.52 3.47
N GLY A 307 -17.26 -8.51 4.35
CA GLY A 307 -16.78 -7.16 4.10
C GLY A 307 -15.25 -7.10 3.95
N ALA A 308 -14.50 -7.74 4.85
CA ALA A 308 -13.05 -7.84 4.77
C ALA A 308 -12.60 -8.52 3.47
N ALA A 309 -13.19 -9.66 3.14
CA ALA A 309 -12.91 -10.40 1.92
C ALA A 309 -13.29 -9.61 0.66
N GLY A 310 -14.45 -8.98 0.65
CA GLY A 310 -14.93 -8.16 -0.46
C GLY A 310 -14.02 -6.96 -0.72
N MET A 311 -13.60 -6.25 0.32
CA MET A 311 -12.66 -5.13 0.21
C MET A 311 -11.28 -5.60 -0.29
N GLY A 312 -10.78 -6.73 0.22
CA GLY A 312 -9.53 -7.33 -0.26
C GLY A 312 -9.60 -7.71 -1.74
N LEU A 313 -10.67 -8.41 -2.15
CA LEU A 313 -10.86 -8.82 -3.55
C LEU A 313 -10.98 -7.65 -4.51
N SER A 314 -11.51 -6.52 -4.07
CA SER A 314 -11.87 -5.41 -4.95
C SER A 314 -10.90 -4.23 -4.86
N ALA A 315 -10.85 -3.51 -3.75
CA ALA A 315 -10.11 -2.26 -3.62
C ALA A 315 -8.60 -2.44 -3.83
N VAL A 316 -8.04 -3.58 -3.42
CA VAL A 316 -6.60 -3.87 -3.52
C VAL A 316 -6.11 -3.96 -4.97
N ALA A 317 -6.94 -4.50 -5.89
CA ALA A 317 -6.56 -4.62 -7.30
C ALA A 317 -6.58 -3.27 -8.04
N THR A 318 -7.37 -2.30 -7.58
CA THR A 318 -7.58 -1.03 -8.29
C THR A 318 -6.29 -0.28 -8.58
N ASN A 319 -5.36 -0.25 -7.60
CA ASN A 319 -4.07 0.42 -7.78
C ASN A 319 -3.19 -0.30 -8.82
N ALA A 320 -3.18 -1.64 -8.82
CA ALA A 320 -2.42 -2.41 -9.81
C ALA A 320 -2.99 -2.22 -11.23
N ILE A 321 -4.31 -2.17 -11.36
CA ILE A 321 -4.99 -1.90 -12.64
C ILE A 321 -4.69 -0.47 -13.11
N ALA A 322 -4.78 0.53 -12.22
CA ALA A 322 -4.43 1.91 -12.55
C ALA A 322 -2.98 2.03 -13.06
N MET A 323 -2.02 1.37 -12.41
CA MET A 323 -0.63 1.35 -12.87
C MET A 323 -0.48 0.64 -14.23
N SER A 324 -1.22 -0.44 -14.48
CA SER A 324 -1.27 -1.11 -15.79
C SER A 324 -1.80 -0.17 -16.88
N MET A 325 -2.85 0.60 -16.60
CA MET A 325 -3.40 1.59 -17.54
C MET A 325 -2.36 2.63 -17.94
N LEU A 326 -1.55 3.14 -16.97
CA LEU A 326 -0.51 4.12 -17.26
C LEU A 326 0.60 3.60 -18.18
N ILE A 327 0.92 2.30 -18.06
CA ILE A 327 1.96 1.66 -18.88
C ILE A 327 1.45 1.41 -20.31
N ARG A 328 0.18 1.10 -20.47
CA ARG A 328 -0.41 0.68 -21.75
C ARG A 328 -0.96 1.83 -22.58
N ASP A 329 -1.35 2.92 -21.95
CA ASP A 329 -1.98 4.06 -22.62
C ASP A 329 -1.14 5.34 -22.46
N SER A 330 -0.43 5.69 -23.51
CA SER A 330 0.41 6.90 -23.53
C SER A 330 -0.37 8.23 -23.40
N ALA A 331 -1.71 8.18 -23.52
CA ALA A 331 -2.57 9.35 -23.36
C ALA A 331 -2.54 9.95 -21.94
N PHE A 332 -2.11 9.16 -20.93
CA PHE A 332 -1.87 9.66 -19.57
C PHE A 332 -0.58 10.48 -19.44
N GLY A 333 0.29 10.47 -20.43
CA GLY A 333 1.59 11.15 -20.42
C GLY A 333 2.77 10.22 -20.12
N PRO A 334 3.95 10.78 -19.84
CA PRO A 334 5.14 9.96 -19.54
C PRO A 334 4.92 9.07 -18.32
N VAL A 335 5.12 7.76 -18.48
CA VAL A 335 4.78 6.73 -17.47
C VAL A 335 5.41 7.03 -16.10
N THR A 336 6.67 7.47 -16.07
CA THR A 336 7.37 7.77 -14.80
C THR A 336 6.68 8.90 -14.02
N ALA A 337 6.37 10.02 -14.71
CA ALA A 337 5.69 11.16 -14.09
C ALA A 337 4.24 10.79 -13.70
N ALA A 338 3.50 10.14 -14.60
CA ALA A 338 2.12 9.73 -14.33
C ALA A 338 2.03 8.77 -13.13
N SER A 339 2.95 7.80 -13.03
CA SER A 339 3.01 6.87 -11.88
C SER A 339 3.32 7.59 -10.56
N SER A 340 4.21 8.59 -10.57
CA SER A 340 4.51 9.40 -9.38
C SER A 340 3.28 10.19 -8.92
N TYR A 341 2.54 10.82 -9.82
CA TYR A 341 1.32 11.55 -9.50
C TYR A 341 0.20 10.65 -8.97
N VAL A 342 0.00 9.48 -9.59
CA VAL A 342 -1.00 8.50 -9.13
C VAL A 342 -0.61 7.92 -7.77
N SER A 343 0.68 7.64 -7.53
CA SER A 343 1.16 7.20 -6.21
C SER A 343 0.97 8.29 -5.15
N CYS A 344 1.29 9.54 -5.47
CA CYS A 344 1.06 10.67 -4.58
C CYS A 344 -0.43 10.79 -4.22
N ALA A 345 -1.34 10.73 -5.20
CA ALA A 345 -2.78 10.79 -4.98
C ALA A 345 -3.28 9.62 -4.12
N PHE A 346 -2.81 8.40 -4.38
CA PHE A 346 -3.16 7.21 -3.62
C PHE A 346 -2.69 7.31 -2.15
N PHE A 347 -1.43 7.70 -1.93
CA PHE A 347 -0.91 7.88 -0.58
C PHE A 347 -1.53 9.07 0.15
N SER A 348 -1.92 10.14 -0.57
CA SER A 348 -2.71 11.24 0.02
C SER A 348 -4.07 10.74 0.52
N GLY A 349 -4.74 9.87 -0.25
CA GLY A 349 -5.94 9.18 0.20
C GLY A 349 -5.70 8.35 1.45
N PHE A 350 -4.63 7.55 1.47
CA PHE A 350 -4.23 6.76 2.64
C PHE A 350 -3.97 7.62 3.87
N ALA A 351 -3.37 8.79 3.69
CA ALA A 351 -3.10 9.73 4.79
C ALA A 351 -4.37 10.36 5.35
N LEU A 352 -5.31 10.73 4.48
CA LEU A 352 -6.50 11.49 4.87
C LEU A 352 -7.67 10.60 5.34
N GLY A 353 -7.74 9.36 4.87
CA GLY A 353 -8.86 8.46 5.14
C GLY A 353 -9.09 8.18 6.62
N PRO A 354 -8.09 7.65 7.34
CA PRO A 354 -8.28 7.30 8.74
C PRO A 354 -8.61 8.49 9.65
N PRO A 355 -7.95 9.66 9.54
CA PRO A 355 -8.36 10.84 10.32
C PRO A 355 -9.78 11.31 10.00
N LEU A 356 -10.18 11.31 8.72
CA LEU A 356 -11.52 11.70 8.33
C LEU A 356 -12.58 10.78 8.98
N TYR A 357 -12.41 9.47 8.86
CA TYR A 357 -13.28 8.50 9.50
C TYR A 357 -13.32 8.68 11.02
N GLY A 358 -12.13 8.80 11.62
CA GLY A 358 -12.00 8.93 13.06
C GLY A 358 -12.68 10.20 13.61
N LEU A 359 -12.50 11.35 12.97
CA LEU A 359 -13.13 12.60 13.35
C LEU A 359 -14.67 12.53 13.24
N LEU A 360 -15.19 11.96 12.16
CA LEU A 360 -16.64 11.78 11.99
C LEU A 360 -17.22 10.85 13.07
N SER A 361 -16.54 9.78 13.38
CA SER A 361 -16.99 8.82 14.40
C SER A 361 -16.92 9.40 15.80
N SER A 362 -15.90 10.19 16.15
CA SER A 362 -15.77 10.80 17.48
C SER A 362 -16.79 11.91 17.71
N GLN A 363 -17.03 12.77 16.70
CA GLN A 363 -18.01 13.86 16.81
C GLN A 363 -19.44 13.38 16.95
N THR A 364 -19.78 12.23 16.38
CA THR A 364 -21.15 11.69 16.39
C THR A 364 -21.36 10.60 17.43
N GLY A 365 -20.30 10.12 18.06
CA GLY A 365 -20.36 8.97 18.98
C GLY A 365 -20.74 7.64 18.29
N SER A 366 -20.74 7.61 16.95
CA SER A 366 -21.15 6.45 16.14
C SER A 366 -20.20 6.21 14.97
N PRO A 367 -19.88 4.97 14.62
CA PRO A 367 -19.07 4.64 13.44
C PRO A 367 -19.82 4.85 12.11
N THR A 368 -21.17 4.90 12.14
CA THR A 368 -22.02 4.93 10.94
C THR A 368 -21.73 6.11 10.00
N PRO A 369 -21.61 7.38 10.48
CA PRO A 369 -21.30 8.50 9.58
C PRO A 369 -19.94 8.35 8.87
N GLY A 370 -18.93 7.84 9.58
CA GLY A 370 -17.63 7.55 8.98
C GLY A 370 -17.75 6.56 7.82
N TRP A 371 -18.39 5.41 8.04
CA TRP A 371 -18.62 4.41 6.99
C TRP A 371 -19.46 4.97 5.83
N SER A 372 -20.51 5.76 6.12
CA SER A 372 -21.37 6.35 5.10
C SER A 372 -20.61 7.30 4.18
N VAL A 373 -19.72 8.14 4.74
CA VAL A 373 -18.87 9.05 3.94
C VAL A 373 -17.90 8.27 3.07
N LEU A 374 -17.26 7.20 3.59
CA LEU A 374 -16.37 6.35 2.79
C LEU A 374 -17.13 5.68 1.62
N THR A 375 -18.35 5.19 1.88
CA THR A 375 -19.21 4.62 0.84
C THR A 375 -19.56 5.68 -0.21
N GLY A 376 -19.94 6.88 0.20
CA GLY A 376 -20.23 8.01 -0.70
C GLY A 376 -19.04 8.38 -1.58
N LEU A 377 -17.82 8.38 -1.01
CA LEU A 377 -16.60 8.62 -1.77
C LEU A 377 -16.31 7.53 -2.80
N LEU A 378 -16.59 6.26 -2.49
CA LEU A 378 -16.47 5.18 -3.48
C LEU A 378 -17.54 5.28 -4.57
N CYS A 379 -18.77 5.66 -4.23
CA CYS A 379 -19.81 5.95 -5.22
C CYS A 379 -19.38 7.11 -6.13
N LEU A 380 -18.81 8.17 -5.60
CA LEU A 380 -18.24 9.27 -6.38
C LEU A 380 -17.11 8.78 -7.28
N ALA A 381 -16.22 7.92 -6.76
CA ALA A 381 -15.15 7.29 -7.54
C ALA A 381 -15.69 6.43 -8.70
N CYS A 382 -16.81 5.74 -8.52
CA CYS A 382 -17.52 5.05 -9.60
C CYS A 382 -17.94 6.03 -10.73
N VAL A 383 -18.54 7.16 -10.37
CA VAL A 383 -18.92 8.20 -11.35
C VAL A 383 -17.69 8.76 -12.07
N MET A 384 -16.62 9.06 -11.32
CA MET A 384 -15.35 9.54 -11.90
C MET A 384 -14.74 8.51 -12.86
N THR A 385 -14.83 7.22 -12.54
CA THR A 385 -14.32 6.14 -13.41
C THR A 385 -15.12 6.04 -14.72
N LEU A 386 -16.43 6.24 -14.69
CA LEU A 386 -17.26 6.30 -15.91
C LEU A 386 -16.93 7.54 -16.75
N ARG A 387 -16.62 8.69 -16.12
CA ARG A 387 -16.12 9.87 -16.81
C ARG A 387 -14.76 9.62 -17.47
N LEU A 388 -13.85 8.92 -16.76
CA LEU A 388 -12.58 8.48 -17.31
C LEU A 388 -12.76 7.60 -18.55
N ALA A 389 -13.64 6.58 -18.48
CA ALA A 389 -13.95 5.70 -19.60
C ALA A 389 -14.51 6.49 -20.81
N SER A 390 -15.44 7.41 -20.54
CA SER A 390 -16.03 8.25 -21.60
C SER A 390 -14.98 9.18 -22.24
N ALA A 391 -14.07 9.75 -21.44
CA ALA A 391 -13.00 10.61 -21.95
C ALA A 391 -11.98 9.84 -22.80
N ARG A 392 -11.69 8.57 -22.45
CA ARG A 392 -10.82 7.68 -23.25
C ARG A 392 -11.48 7.33 -24.59
N LYS A 393 -12.76 6.96 -24.61
CA LYS A 393 -13.52 6.64 -25.84
C LYS A 393 -13.53 7.79 -26.85
N ARG A 394 -13.75 9.03 -26.37
CA ARG A 394 -13.78 10.23 -27.25
C ARG A 394 -12.44 10.50 -27.96
N ARG A 395 -11.34 10.00 -27.44
CA ARG A 395 -10.01 10.16 -28.06
C ARG A 395 -9.71 9.11 -29.11
N VAL A 396 -10.30 7.92 -28.98
CA VAL A 396 -10.14 6.81 -29.95
C VAL A 396 -11.01 7.02 -31.19
N GLN A 397 -12.13 7.75 -31.06
CA GLN A 397 -13.00 8.13 -32.19
C GLN A 397 -12.63 9.59 -32.57
N PRO A 398 -11.99 9.84 -33.72
CA PRO A 398 -11.86 11.21 -34.22
C PRO A 398 -13.27 11.82 -34.45
N PRO A 399 -13.43 13.14 -34.30
CA PRO A 399 -14.69 13.79 -34.58
C PRO A 399 -15.09 13.52 -36.01
N ALA A 400 -16.36 13.04 -36.20
CA ALA A 400 -16.98 12.79 -37.49
C ALA A 400 -17.11 14.11 -38.29
#